data_a7f7169cbfb24e072e8800e756c75a56
#
_entry.id   a7f7169cbfb24e072e8800e756c75a56
#
_cell.length_a   1.000
_cell.length_b   1.000
_cell.length_c   1.000
_cell.angle_alpha   90.00
_cell.angle_beta   90.00
_cell.angle_gamma   90.00
#
_symmetry.space_group_name_H-M   'P 1'
#
loop_
_entity.id
_entity.type
_entity.pdbx_description
1 polymer ?
#
loop_
_entity_poly.entity_id
_entity_poly.type
_entity_poly.pdbx_seq_one_letter_code
_entity_poly.pdbx_strand_id
1 'polypeptide(L)'
;MQPVDTLGWIGFAVIMLLSLSVHEAAHAFVADRLGDPTARQLGRVTLNPLKHLHPVLSFLLPLGLYFAGLPIVGGGRPVPINVLNFRHKARDFMLVALAGPFSNLALVVVFGLLFVVASWTGMIEPLVIRNPYGPDNVTYASFLGDSVNHVEMWLKLGALLNLGLALFNLVPLPPLDGSRVIGWLLPRSIQFRWYALDRLGIFLILGLMYLGQEGRGGGLMTYFLRALEWGYFNLGLAVDAIVGVVAPT
;
A
#
# COMPACT_ATOMS: atom_id res chain seq x y z
N MET A 1 -3.24 6.33 -24.93
CA MET A 1 -3.38 6.76 -23.54
C MET A 1 -3.76 8.23 -23.55
N GLN A 2 -4.93 8.58 -23.04
CA GLN A 2 -5.22 9.97 -22.68
C GLN A 2 -4.24 10.34 -21.55
N PRO A 3 -3.53 11.48 -21.66
CA PRO A 3 -2.68 11.91 -20.56
C PRO A 3 -3.56 12.12 -19.33
N VAL A 4 -3.12 11.61 -18.17
CA VAL A 4 -3.79 11.88 -16.89
C VAL A 4 -3.81 13.40 -16.74
N ASP A 5 -4.98 13.97 -16.64
CA ASP A 5 -5.15 15.42 -16.51
C ASP A 5 -4.74 15.90 -15.11
N THR A 6 -4.69 17.20 -14.91
CA THR A 6 -4.30 17.81 -13.63
C THR A 6 -5.16 17.32 -12.47
N LEU A 7 -6.47 17.13 -12.70
CA LEU A 7 -7.40 16.67 -11.66
C LEU A 7 -7.13 15.22 -11.26
N GLY A 8 -6.75 14.37 -12.21
CA GLY A 8 -6.32 13.00 -11.96
C GLY A 8 -5.06 12.93 -11.08
N TRP A 9 -4.06 13.77 -11.35
CA TRP A 9 -2.85 13.86 -10.54
C TRP A 9 -3.13 14.38 -9.12
N ILE A 10 -4.03 15.36 -8.96
CA ILE A 10 -4.44 15.86 -7.65
C ILE A 10 -5.12 14.74 -6.86
N GLY A 11 -6.06 14.01 -7.46
CA GLY A 11 -6.73 12.87 -6.83
C GLY A 11 -5.75 11.79 -6.38
N PHE A 12 -4.80 11.42 -7.25
CA PHE A 12 -3.72 10.50 -6.91
C PHE A 12 -2.94 10.94 -5.67
N ALA A 13 -2.49 12.19 -5.64
CA ALA A 13 -1.71 12.73 -4.53
C ALA A 13 -2.52 12.71 -3.22
N VAL A 14 -3.79 13.12 -3.27
CA VAL A 14 -4.68 13.12 -2.10
C VAL A 14 -4.90 11.70 -1.57
N ILE A 15 -5.25 10.75 -2.44
CA ILE A 15 -5.48 9.36 -2.06
C ILE A 15 -4.21 8.74 -1.46
N MET A 16 -3.06 8.96 -2.09
CA MET A 16 -1.77 8.47 -1.59
C MET A 16 -1.46 9.02 -0.20
N LEU A 17 -1.61 10.34 0.00
CA LEU A 17 -1.36 10.98 1.29
C LEU A 17 -2.30 10.47 2.39
N LEU A 18 -3.57 10.30 2.08
CA LEU A 18 -4.56 9.76 3.03
C LEU A 18 -4.27 8.29 3.35
N SER A 19 -3.96 7.47 2.35
CA SER A 19 -3.64 6.06 2.53
C SER A 19 -2.40 5.86 3.41
N LEU A 20 -1.34 6.62 3.17
CA LEU A 20 -0.14 6.61 4.03
C LEU A 20 -0.46 7.12 5.44
N SER A 21 -1.31 8.14 5.57
CA SER A 21 -1.69 8.67 6.89
C SER A 21 -2.46 7.66 7.72
N VAL A 22 -3.40 6.93 7.10
CA VAL A 22 -4.15 5.85 7.77
C VAL A 22 -3.21 4.73 8.18
N HIS A 23 -2.29 4.34 7.31
CA HIS A 23 -1.28 3.31 7.58
C HIS A 23 -0.41 3.67 8.80
N GLU A 24 0.19 4.87 8.81
CA GLU A 24 1.02 5.33 9.92
C GLU A 24 0.21 5.53 11.21
N ALA A 25 -1.00 6.07 11.10
CA ALA A 25 -1.89 6.24 12.25
C ALA A 25 -2.28 4.90 12.86
N ALA A 26 -2.45 3.84 12.05
CA ALA A 26 -2.74 2.49 12.53
C ALA A 26 -1.59 1.92 13.36
N HIS A 27 -0.33 2.08 12.91
CA HIS A 27 0.85 1.72 13.71
C HIS A 27 0.86 2.47 15.05
N ALA A 28 0.69 3.79 15.00
CA ALA A 28 0.68 4.64 16.20
C ALA A 28 -0.42 4.25 17.19
N PHE A 29 -1.63 3.98 16.67
CA PHE A 29 -2.79 3.59 17.48
C PHE A 29 -2.59 2.24 18.16
N VAL A 30 -2.12 1.24 17.42
CA VAL A 30 -1.90 -0.10 17.96
C VAL A 30 -0.74 -0.11 18.97
N ALA A 31 0.35 0.63 18.70
CA ALA A 31 1.47 0.79 19.64
C ALA A 31 0.99 1.35 20.98
N ASP A 32 0.20 2.41 20.96
CA ASP A 32 -0.38 3.02 22.15
C ASP A 32 -1.30 2.06 22.92
N ARG A 33 -2.14 1.28 22.20
CA ARG A 33 -3.01 0.26 22.84
C ARG A 33 -2.22 -0.90 23.47
N LEU A 34 -1.03 -1.20 22.96
CA LEU A 34 -0.15 -2.25 23.48
C LEU A 34 0.82 -1.76 24.56
N GLY A 35 0.74 -0.47 24.93
CA GLY A 35 1.45 0.10 26.09
C GLY A 35 2.59 1.04 25.73
N ASP A 36 2.82 1.36 24.45
CA ASP A 36 3.79 2.37 24.03
C ASP A 36 3.11 3.72 23.71
N PRO A 37 3.11 4.70 24.62
CA PRO A 37 2.48 5.99 24.42
C PRO A 37 3.35 6.96 23.58
N THR A 38 4.55 6.55 23.11
CA THR A 38 5.52 7.42 22.47
C THR A 38 4.92 8.16 21.28
N ALA A 39 4.24 7.46 20.39
CA ALA A 39 3.60 8.05 19.21
C ALA A 39 2.49 9.02 19.59
N ARG A 40 1.68 8.72 20.61
CA ARG A 40 0.61 9.60 21.13
C ARG A 40 1.20 10.88 21.70
N GLN A 41 2.23 10.79 22.53
CA GLN A 41 2.91 11.95 23.15
C GLN A 41 3.48 12.91 22.11
N LEU A 42 3.90 12.38 20.96
CA LEU A 42 4.42 13.16 19.83
C LEU A 42 3.33 13.61 18.84
N GLY A 43 2.04 13.39 19.17
CA GLY A 43 0.91 13.80 18.34
C GLY A 43 0.85 13.07 16.99
N ARG A 44 1.31 11.79 16.96
CA ARG A 44 1.37 10.97 15.74
C ARG A 44 0.16 10.03 15.58
N VAL A 45 -0.71 9.91 16.59
CA VAL A 45 -1.99 9.23 16.49
C VAL A 45 -2.99 10.19 15.85
N THR A 46 -2.90 10.36 14.54
CA THR A 46 -3.68 11.35 13.79
C THR A 46 -3.79 10.94 12.32
N LEU A 47 -4.87 11.34 11.66
CA LEU A 47 -5.06 11.18 10.22
C LEU A 47 -4.55 12.41 9.42
N ASN A 48 -3.99 13.42 10.09
CA ASN A 48 -3.44 14.59 9.41
C ASN A 48 -2.17 14.19 8.62
N PRO A 49 -2.20 14.23 7.27
CA PRO A 49 -1.08 13.78 6.43
C PRO A 49 0.20 14.59 6.67
N LEU A 50 0.10 15.87 7.01
CA LEU A 50 1.25 16.74 7.26
C LEU A 50 2.12 16.25 8.43
N LYS A 51 1.53 15.52 9.36
CA LYS A 51 2.27 14.90 10.48
C LYS A 51 3.08 13.67 10.05
N HIS A 52 2.74 13.05 8.94
CA HIS A 52 3.36 11.82 8.43
C HIS A 52 4.32 12.06 7.25
N LEU A 53 4.41 13.30 6.74
CA LEU A 53 5.34 13.64 5.68
C LEU A 53 6.77 13.79 6.21
N HIS A 54 7.73 13.30 5.41
CA HIS A 54 9.15 13.50 5.61
C HIS A 54 9.74 14.17 4.35
N PRO A 55 10.35 15.36 4.44
CA PRO A 55 10.80 16.11 3.25
C PRO A 55 11.67 15.28 2.31
N VAL A 56 12.59 14.49 2.85
CA VAL A 56 13.48 13.64 2.04
C VAL A 56 12.76 12.41 1.50
N LEU A 57 12.09 11.62 2.35
CA LEU A 57 11.50 10.34 1.95
C LEU A 57 10.23 10.50 1.10
N SER A 58 9.45 11.58 1.35
CA SER A 58 8.18 11.78 0.66
C SER A 58 8.33 12.61 -0.62
N PHE A 59 9.41 13.39 -0.78
CA PHE A 59 9.59 14.29 -1.93
C PHE A 59 10.95 14.14 -2.62
N LEU A 60 12.07 14.37 -1.90
CA LEU A 60 13.39 14.40 -2.53
C LEU A 60 13.82 13.04 -3.08
N LEU A 61 13.57 11.95 -2.33
CA LEU A 61 13.92 10.60 -2.76
C LEU A 61 13.13 10.17 -4.01
N PRO A 62 11.78 10.24 -4.04
CA PRO A 62 11.00 9.93 -5.25
C PRO A 62 11.42 10.76 -6.47
N LEU A 63 11.63 12.05 -6.26
CA LEU A 63 12.05 12.97 -7.33
C LEU A 63 13.45 12.63 -7.86
N GLY A 64 14.40 12.37 -6.97
CA GLY A 64 15.76 11.96 -7.34
C GLY A 64 15.78 10.64 -8.12
N LEU A 65 15.01 9.65 -7.67
CA LEU A 65 14.88 8.36 -8.35
C LEU A 65 14.23 8.52 -9.74
N TYR A 66 13.21 9.38 -9.86
CA TYR A 66 12.59 9.71 -11.16
C TYR A 66 13.62 10.26 -12.15
N PHE A 67 14.41 11.25 -11.76
CA PHE A 67 15.45 11.82 -12.62
C PHE A 67 16.62 10.86 -12.92
N ALA A 68 16.87 9.91 -12.02
CA ALA A 68 17.87 8.86 -12.24
C ALA A 68 17.35 7.70 -13.12
N GLY A 69 16.09 7.72 -13.58
CA GLY A 69 15.48 6.63 -14.33
C GLY A 69 15.34 5.33 -13.53
N LEU A 70 15.31 5.44 -12.19
CA LEU A 70 15.15 4.31 -11.28
C LEU A 70 13.70 4.16 -10.83
N PRO A 71 13.29 2.98 -10.37
CA PRO A 71 11.98 2.77 -9.81
C PRO A 71 11.69 3.77 -8.67
N ILE A 72 10.53 4.45 -8.76
CA ILE A 72 10.15 5.47 -7.80
C ILE A 72 9.75 4.78 -6.49
N VAL A 73 10.51 5.03 -5.43
CA VAL A 73 10.24 4.60 -4.07
C VAL A 73 10.20 5.82 -3.17
N GLY A 74 9.23 5.84 -2.27
CA GLY A 74 9.08 6.88 -1.28
C GLY A 74 8.44 6.34 -0.02
N GLY A 75 8.34 7.17 0.99
CA GLY A 75 7.73 6.76 2.26
C GLY A 75 7.31 7.95 3.12
N GLY A 76 6.51 7.64 4.12
CA GLY A 76 6.16 8.57 5.17
C GLY A 76 7.30 8.74 6.19
N ARG A 77 7.06 9.61 7.15
CA ARG A 77 7.88 9.73 8.34
C ARG A 77 7.52 8.59 9.29
N PRO A 78 8.44 7.64 9.57
CA PRO A 78 8.12 6.49 10.40
C PRO A 78 7.56 6.89 11.76
N VAL A 79 6.60 6.12 12.26
CA VAL A 79 6.06 6.27 13.61
C VAL A 79 7.16 5.89 14.62
N PRO A 80 7.49 6.76 15.58
CA PRO A 80 8.44 6.43 16.63
C PRO A 80 7.82 5.39 17.57
N ILE A 81 8.47 4.23 17.69
CA ILE A 81 8.05 3.11 18.53
C ILE A 81 9.15 2.78 19.51
N ASN A 82 8.81 2.73 20.79
CA ASN A 82 9.71 2.25 21.85
C ASN A 82 9.33 0.84 22.29
N VAL A 83 10.01 -0.15 21.71
CA VAL A 83 9.76 -1.58 21.97
C VAL A 83 9.91 -1.93 23.47
N LEU A 84 10.63 -1.15 24.27
CA LEU A 84 10.80 -1.38 25.70
C LEU A 84 9.52 -1.18 26.50
N ASN A 85 8.58 -0.38 25.98
CA ASN A 85 7.29 -0.10 26.61
C ASN A 85 6.27 -1.24 26.43
N PHE A 86 6.50 -2.16 25.50
CA PHE A 86 5.58 -3.26 25.24
C PHE A 86 5.64 -4.35 26.32
N ARG A 87 4.50 -4.94 26.62
CA ARG A 87 4.38 -6.06 27.56
C ARG A 87 5.06 -7.32 27.00
N HIS A 88 4.83 -7.63 25.73
CA HIS A 88 5.42 -8.77 25.00
C HIS A 88 6.20 -8.26 23.79
N LYS A 89 7.42 -7.77 24.02
CA LYS A 89 8.21 -6.96 23.09
C LYS A 89 8.16 -7.41 21.63
N ALA A 90 8.53 -8.65 21.34
CA ALA A 90 8.61 -9.15 19.98
C ALA A 90 7.22 -9.35 19.34
N ARG A 91 6.24 -9.89 20.10
CA ARG A 91 4.87 -10.09 19.62
C ARG A 91 4.19 -8.76 19.38
N ASP A 92 4.27 -7.86 20.34
CA ASP A 92 3.57 -6.57 20.27
C ASP A 92 4.16 -5.69 19.16
N PHE A 93 5.47 -5.75 18.95
CA PHE A 93 6.12 -5.08 17.81
C PHE A 93 5.66 -5.64 16.47
N MET A 94 5.51 -6.96 16.34
CA MET A 94 4.92 -7.59 15.15
C MET A 94 3.47 -7.14 14.93
N LEU A 95 2.64 -7.11 15.99
CA LEU A 95 1.23 -6.66 15.87
C LEU A 95 1.13 -5.21 15.45
N VAL A 96 2.00 -4.35 15.98
CA VAL A 96 2.09 -2.95 15.52
C VAL A 96 2.43 -2.89 14.04
N ALA A 97 3.44 -3.65 13.59
CA ALA A 97 3.84 -3.66 12.19
C ALA A 97 2.71 -4.15 11.26
N LEU A 98 1.95 -5.15 11.66
CA LEU A 98 0.81 -5.64 10.88
C LEU A 98 -0.34 -4.62 10.78
N ALA A 99 -0.46 -3.68 11.74
CA ALA A 99 -1.56 -2.72 11.76
C ALA A 99 -1.62 -1.84 10.51
N GLY A 100 -0.46 -1.40 9.98
CA GLY A 100 -0.38 -0.62 8.75
C GLY A 100 -0.95 -1.37 7.54
N PRO A 101 -0.38 -2.50 7.15
CA PRO A 101 -0.89 -3.30 6.03
C PRO A 101 -2.37 -3.67 6.17
N PHE A 102 -2.82 -4.06 7.37
CA PHE A 102 -4.23 -4.38 7.58
C PHE A 102 -5.14 -3.15 7.47
N SER A 103 -4.68 -1.96 7.86
CA SER A 103 -5.44 -0.73 7.63
C SER A 103 -5.60 -0.42 6.14
N ASN A 104 -4.57 -0.68 5.33
CA ASN A 104 -4.67 -0.55 3.88
C ASN A 104 -5.63 -1.58 3.28
N LEU A 105 -5.61 -2.84 3.74
CA LEU A 105 -6.61 -3.83 3.29
C LEU A 105 -8.04 -3.41 3.66
N ALA A 106 -8.25 -2.79 4.83
CA ALA A 106 -9.55 -2.22 5.18
C ALA A 106 -9.95 -1.09 4.23
N LEU A 107 -9.00 -0.23 3.82
CA LEU A 107 -9.27 0.81 2.80
C LEU A 107 -9.59 0.21 1.42
N VAL A 108 -8.97 -0.91 1.02
CA VAL A 108 -9.36 -1.63 -0.21
C VAL A 108 -10.85 -1.98 -0.17
N VAL A 109 -11.32 -2.52 0.96
CA VAL A 109 -12.75 -2.84 1.14
C VAL A 109 -13.61 -1.57 1.09
N VAL A 110 -13.20 -0.49 1.74
CA VAL A 110 -13.92 0.80 1.72
C VAL A 110 -14.04 1.33 0.29
N PHE A 111 -12.96 1.36 -0.47
CA PHE A 111 -12.98 1.81 -1.87
C PHE A 111 -13.85 0.89 -2.75
N GLY A 112 -13.80 -0.42 -2.53
CA GLY A 112 -14.69 -1.38 -3.21
C GLY A 112 -16.17 -1.13 -2.91
N LEU A 113 -16.53 -0.91 -1.65
CA LEU A 113 -17.90 -0.58 -1.27
C LEU A 113 -18.36 0.77 -1.83
N LEU A 114 -17.50 1.77 -1.82
CA LEU A 114 -17.80 3.08 -2.44
C LEU A 114 -18.02 2.93 -3.95
N PHE A 115 -17.26 2.05 -4.62
CA PHE A 115 -17.45 1.75 -6.03
C PHE A 115 -18.83 1.11 -6.28
N VAL A 116 -19.24 0.13 -5.45
CA VAL A 116 -20.58 -0.48 -5.51
C VAL A 116 -21.67 0.58 -5.38
N VAL A 117 -21.58 1.45 -4.36
CA VAL A 117 -22.56 2.53 -4.14
C VAL A 117 -22.60 3.49 -5.32
N ALA A 118 -21.45 3.88 -5.87
CA ALA A 118 -21.38 4.78 -7.00
C ALA A 118 -22.00 4.17 -8.28
N SER A 119 -21.82 2.85 -8.48
CA SER A 119 -22.47 2.11 -9.57
C SER A 119 -23.99 2.08 -9.40
N TRP A 120 -24.49 1.81 -8.20
CA TRP A 120 -25.95 1.76 -7.94
C TRP A 120 -26.65 3.11 -8.09
N THR A 121 -25.92 4.18 -7.80
CA THR A 121 -26.46 5.55 -7.98
C THR A 121 -26.38 6.04 -9.43
N GLY A 122 -25.81 5.23 -10.35
CA GLY A 122 -25.59 5.63 -11.74
C GLY A 122 -24.50 6.69 -11.91
N MET A 123 -23.68 6.94 -10.87
CA MET A 123 -22.59 7.91 -10.92
C MET A 123 -21.42 7.39 -11.76
N ILE A 124 -21.24 6.08 -11.80
CA ILE A 124 -20.24 5.38 -12.59
C ILE A 124 -20.87 4.18 -13.28
N GLU A 125 -20.27 3.71 -14.37
CA GLU A 125 -20.70 2.47 -15.00
C GLU A 125 -20.28 1.25 -14.17
N PRO A 126 -21.05 0.13 -14.23
CA PRO A 126 -20.65 -1.12 -13.61
C PRO A 126 -19.27 -1.57 -14.10
N LEU A 127 -18.48 -2.13 -13.20
CA LEU A 127 -17.13 -2.59 -13.52
C LEU A 127 -17.19 -3.75 -14.52
N VAL A 128 -16.69 -3.53 -15.73
CA VAL A 128 -16.50 -4.62 -16.71
C VAL A 128 -15.12 -5.24 -16.45
N ILE A 129 -15.10 -6.42 -15.80
CA ILE A 129 -13.86 -7.11 -15.51
C ILE A 129 -13.46 -7.93 -16.74
N ARG A 130 -12.39 -7.51 -17.38
CA ARG A 130 -11.74 -8.32 -18.41
C ARG A 130 -10.69 -9.21 -17.75
N ASN A 131 -10.70 -10.50 -18.11
CA ASN A 131 -9.73 -11.47 -17.58
C ASN A 131 -8.30 -11.04 -17.94
N PRO A 132 -7.42 -10.68 -16.97
CA PRO A 132 -6.05 -10.25 -17.26
C PRO A 132 -5.18 -11.40 -17.83
N TYR A 133 -5.63 -12.64 -17.68
CA TYR A 133 -4.98 -13.84 -18.23
C TYR A 133 -5.59 -14.28 -19.57
N GLY A 134 -6.55 -13.51 -20.11
CA GLY A 134 -7.16 -13.73 -21.41
C GLY A 134 -6.34 -13.15 -22.57
N PRO A 135 -6.75 -13.42 -23.82
CA PRO A 135 -6.07 -12.89 -25.01
C PRO A 135 -6.07 -11.36 -25.11
N ASP A 136 -6.96 -10.70 -24.38
CA ASP A 136 -7.12 -9.24 -24.36
C ASP A 136 -6.31 -8.57 -23.24
N ASN A 137 -5.09 -8.98 -22.96
CA ASN A 137 -4.19 -8.48 -21.91
C ASN A 137 -4.49 -7.04 -21.47
N VAL A 138 -5.28 -6.87 -20.39
CA VAL A 138 -5.57 -5.55 -19.82
C VAL A 138 -4.46 -5.22 -18.84
N THR A 139 -3.65 -4.22 -19.18
CA THR A 139 -2.64 -3.67 -18.26
C THR A 139 -3.30 -2.70 -17.26
N TYR A 140 -2.67 -2.45 -16.10
CA TYR A 140 -3.15 -1.44 -15.15
C TYR A 140 -3.36 -0.07 -15.77
N ALA A 141 -2.52 0.28 -16.75
CA ALA A 141 -2.61 1.54 -17.46
C ALA A 141 -3.88 1.63 -18.31
N SER A 142 -4.30 0.53 -18.97
CA SER A 142 -5.56 0.49 -19.70
C SER A 142 -6.75 0.51 -18.73
N PHE A 143 -6.66 -0.20 -17.61
CA PHE A 143 -7.73 -0.23 -16.61
C PHE A 143 -8.05 1.16 -16.01
N LEU A 144 -7.04 1.96 -15.66
CA LEU A 144 -7.24 3.33 -15.19
C LEU A 144 -7.62 4.27 -16.33
N GLY A 145 -7.08 4.04 -17.53
CA GLY A 145 -7.36 4.84 -18.72
C GLY A 145 -8.75 4.64 -19.32
N ASP A 146 -9.40 3.51 -19.06
CA ASP A 146 -10.76 3.21 -19.50
C ASP A 146 -11.84 3.82 -18.57
N SER A 147 -11.43 4.59 -17.56
CA SER A 147 -12.38 5.22 -16.63
C SER A 147 -13.15 6.36 -17.31
N VAL A 148 -14.49 6.31 -17.18
CA VAL A 148 -15.40 7.26 -17.82
C VAL A 148 -15.34 8.63 -17.16
N ASN A 149 -15.05 8.67 -15.85
CA ASN A 149 -14.97 9.91 -15.10
C ASN A 149 -13.95 9.81 -13.94
N HIS A 150 -13.63 10.96 -13.32
CA HIS A 150 -12.65 11.05 -12.25
C HIS A 150 -13.04 10.28 -10.99
N VAL A 151 -14.34 10.18 -10.67
CA VAL A 151 -14.81 9.42 -9.50
C VAL A 151 -14.45 7.96 -9.65
N GLU A 152 -14.77 7.37 -10.81
CA GLU A 152 -14.42 6.00 -11.13
C GLU A 152 -12.91 5.78 -11.05
N MET A 153 -12.12 6.64 -11.70
CA MET A 153 -10.66 6.58 -11.68
C MET A 153 -10.12 6.64 -10.24
N TRP A 154 -10.62 7.54 -9.39
CA TRP A 154 -10.14 7.67 -8.02
C TRP A 154 -10.51 6.48 -7.13
N LEU A 155 -11.69 5.90 -7.32
CA LEU A 155 -12.10 4.69 -6.59
C LEU A 155 -11.23 3.49 -6.96
N LYS A 156 -11.00 3.28 -8.26
CA LYS A 156 -10.10 2.25 -8.77
C LYS A 156 -8.67 2.44 -8.25
N LEU A 157 -8.16 3.66 -8.36
CA LEU A 157 -6.82 4.02 -7.91
C LEU A 157 -6.66 3.85 -6.40
N GLY A 158 -7.67 4.24 -5.62
CA GLY A 158 -7.69 4.07 -4.17
C GLY A 158 -7.59 2.60 -3.76
N ALA A 159 -8.36 1.73 -4.39
CA ALA A 159 -8.30 0.29 -4.16
C ALA A 159 -6.92 -0.28 -4.55
N LEU A 160 -6.43 0.06 -5.74
CA LEU A 160 -5.14 -0.43 -6.25
C LEU A 160 -3.95 0.03 -5.40
N LEU A 161 -3.90 1.32 -5.04
CA LEU A 161 -2.84 1.87 -4.19
C LEU A 161 -2.81 1.20 -2.81
N ASN A 162 -3.96 1.05 -2.18
CA ASN A 162 -4.02 0.44 -0.85
C ASN A 162 -3.69 -1.05 -0.89
N LEU A 163 -4.12 -1.77 -1.93
CA LEU A 163 -3.71 -3.17 -2.13
C LEU A 163 -2.19 -3.25 -2.34
N GLY A 164 -1.62 -2.38 -3.18
CA GLY A 164 -0.18 -2.31 -3.40
C GLY A 164 0.60 -2.00 -2.12
N LEU A 165 0.16 -1.00 -1.35
CA LEU A 165 0.78 -0.65 -0.07
C LEU A 165 0.73 -1.82 0.93
N ALA A 166 -0.40 -2.51 1.02
CA ALA A 166 -0.55 -3.66 1.91
C ALA A 166 0.38 -4.81 1.51
N LEU A 167 0.35 -5.22 0.24
CA LEU A 167 1.18 -6.31 -0.26
C LEU A 167 2.68 -5.98 -0.18
N PHE A 168 3.06 -4.76 -0.54
CA PHE A 168 4.45 -4.31 -0.47
C PHE A 168 4.97 -4.34 0.97
N ASN A 169 4.22 -3.78 1.92
CA ASN A 169 4.64 -3.78 3.32
C ASN A 169 4.57 -5.16 3.98
N LEU A 170 3.79 -6.11 3.45
CA LEU A 170 3.79 -7.50 3.92
C LEU A 170 4.99 -8.32 3.41
N VAL A 171 5.78 -7.82 2.44
CA VAL A 171 7.01 -8.48 2.02
C VAL A 171 7.94 -8.67 3.22
N PRO A 172 8.44 -9.89 3.48
CA PRO A 172 9.26 -10.20 4.65
C PRO A 172 10.72 -9.72 4.50
N LEU A 173 10.89 -8.46 4.16
CA LEU A 173 12.20 -7.84 3.90
C LEU A 173 12.36 -6.56 4.73
N PRO A 174 13.43 -6.40 5.54
CA PRO A 174 13.74 -5.12 6.15
C PRO A 174 13.92 -4.00 5.09
N PRO A 175 13.38 -2.79 5.30
CA PRO A 175 12.76 -2.26 6.50
C PRO A 175 11.23 -2.39 6.53
N LEU A 176 10.61 -3.17 5.65
CA LEU A 176 9.16 -3.30 5.49
C LEU A 176 8.52 -3.98 6.73
N ASP A 177 7.24 -3.72 6.95
CA ASP A 177 6.49 -4.22 8.11
C ASP A 177 6.49 -5.75 8.22
N GLY A 178 6.38 -6.46 7.09
CA GLY A 178 6.43 -7.92 7.03
C GLY A 178 7.72 -8.51 7.62
N SER A 179 8.81 -7.74 7.62
CA SER A 179 10.08 -8.17 8.25
C SER A 179 9.94 -8.34 9.76
N ARG A 180 9.01 -7.65 10.43
CA ARG A 180 8.76 -7.77 11.87
C ARG A 180 8.09 -9.09 12.21
N VAL A 181 7.29 -9.63 11.27
CA VAL A 181 6.69 -10.96 11.39
C VAL A 181 7.79 -12.02 11.40
N ILE A 182 8.71 -11.95 10.43
CA ILE A 182 9.88 -12.84 10.41
C ILE A 182 10.72 -12.64 11.67
N GLY A 183 11.01 -11.39 12.07
CA GLY A 183 11.76 -11.07 13.27
C GLY A 183 11.14 -11.69 14.54
N TRP A 184 9.81 -11.75 14.63
CA TRP A 184 9.11 -12.41 15.74
C TRP A 184 9.31 -13.94 15.74
N LEU A 185 9.37 -14.57 14.56
CA LEU A 185 9.58 -16.01 14.41
C LEU A 185 11.03 -16.44 14.65
N LEU A 186 12.00 -15.52 14.51
CA LEU A 186 13.42 -15.82 14.64
C LEU A 186 13.83 -16.05 16.12
N PRO A 187 14.82 -16.91 16.38
CA PRO A 187 15.46 -17.02 17.70
C PRO A 187 16.06 -15.67 18.14
N ARG A 188 16.00 -15.36 19.45
CA ARG A 188 16.47 -14.09 20.03
C ARG A 188 17.91 -13.73 19.65
N SER A 189 18.77 -14.73 19.50
CA SER A 189 20.19 -14.56 19.10
C SER A 189 20.38 -13.94 17.72
N ILE A 190 19.40 -14.10 16.82
CA ILE A 190 19.46 -13.64 15.44
C ILE A 190 18.64 -12.36 15.23
N GLN A 191 17.61 -12.11 16.05
CA GLN A 191 16.71 -10.95 15.93
C GLN A 191 17.44 -9.62 15.80
N PHE A 192 18.48 -9.41 16.62
CA PHE A 192 19.27 -8.15 16.56
C PHE A 192 19.93 -7.95 15.19
N ARG A 193 20.53 -9.02 14.63
CA ARG A 193 21.18 -8.95 13.31
C ARG A 193 20.13 -8.72 12.20
N TRP A 194 18.96 -9.34 12.33
CA TRP A 194 17.85 -9.16 11.40
C TRP A 194 17.38 -7.71 11.34
N TYR A 195 17.11 -7.09 12.50
CA TYR A 195 16.68 -5.69 12.55
C TYR A 195 17.79 -4.70 12.17
N ALA A 196 19.06 -5.08 12.33
CA ALA A 196 20.18 -4.24 11.87
C ALA A 196 20.19 -4.05 10.33
N LEU A 197 19.57 -4.96 9.57
CA LEU A 197 19.41 -4.84 8.13
C LEU A 197 18.52 -3.67 7.72
N ASP A 198 17.71 -3.10 8.62
CA ASP A 198 16.90 -1.91 8.34
C ASP A 198 17.74 -0.75 7.82
N ARG A 199 19.00 -0.64 8.28
CA ARG A 199 19.95 0.41 7.83
C ARG A 199 20.31 0.29 6.35
N LEU A 200 20.25 -0.93 5.82
CA LEU A 200 20.52 -1.24 4.42
C LEU A 200 19.23 -1.41 3.60
N GLY A 201 18.07 -1.26 4.24
CA GLY A 201 16.79 -1.63 3.68
C GLY A 201 16.46 -0.96 2.36
N ILE A 202 16.73 0.35 2.24
CA ILE A 202 16.50 1.07 0.98
C ILE A 202 17.36 0.50 -0.17
N PHE A 203 18.61 0.17 0.11
CA PHE A 203 19.52 -0.42 -0.89
C PHE A 203 19.09 -1.85 -1.26
N LEU A 204 18.57 -2.62 -0.29
CA LEU A 204 18.01 -3.95 -0.54
C LEU A 204 16.78 -3.87 -1.45
N ILE A 205 15.87 -2.94 -1.18
CA ILE A 205 14.67 -2.72 -2.01
C ILE A 205 15.08 -2.28 -3.42
N LEU A 206 15.93 -1.27 -3.55
CA LEU A 206 16.39 -0.79 -4.86
C LEU A 206 17.15 -1.87 -5.64
N GLY A 207 17.99 -2.64 -4.96
CA GLY A 207 18.72 -3.77 -5.57
C GLY A 207 17.76 -4.85 -6.09
N LEU A 208 16.74 -5.23 -5.30
CA LEU A 208 15.73 -6.19 -5.73
C LEU A 208 14.87 -5.68 -6.89
N MET A 209 14.53 -4.40 -6.87
CA MET A 209 13.80 -3.77 -7.97
C MET A 209 14.66 -3.72 -9.25
N TYR A 210 15.94 -3.39 -9.13
CA TYR A 210 16.89 -3.38 -10.24
C TYR A 210 17.10 -4.77 -10.85
N LEU A 211 17.25 -5.80 -10.00
CA LEU A 211 17.41 -7.19 -10.45
C LEU A 211 16.13 -7.75 -11.08
N GLY A 212 14.98 -7.19 -10.76
CA GLY A 212 13.67 -7.56 -11.32
C GLY A 212 13.35 -6.90 -12.67
N GLN A 213 14.21 -5.99 -13.17
CA GLN A 213 14.02 -5.38 -14.49
C GLN A 213 14.31 -6.40 -15.60
N GLU A 214 13.67 -6.18 -16.75
CA GLU A 214 13.55 -7.09 -17.90
C GLU A 214 14.78 -7.94 -18.21
N GLY A 215 14.57 -9.26 -18.39
CA GLY A 215 15.52 -10.20 -18.96
C GLY A 215 16.44 -10.94 -17.98
N ARG A 216 16.39 -10.64 -16.66
CA ARG A 216 17.27 -11.27 -15.65
C ARG A 216 16.60 -12.29 -14.72
N GLY A 217 15.49 -12.89 -15.18
CA GLY A 217 14.79 -13.96 -14.45
C GLY A 217 13.81 -13.42 -13.41
N GLY A 218 12.57 -13.96 -13.41
CA GLY A 218 11.40 -13.53 -12.61
C GLY A 218 11.71 -13.13 -11.17
N GLY A 219 12.08 -11.88 -10.97
CA GLY A 219 12.45 -11.35 -9.67
C GLY A 219 11.24 -11.13 -8.77
N LEU A 220 11.49 -10.83 -7.48
CA LEU A 220 10.46 -10.53 -6.47
C LEU A 220 9.42 -9.52 -6.99
N MET A 221 9.82 -8.54 -7.79
CA MET A 221 8.92 -7.56 -8.42
C MET A 221 7.89 -8.23 -9.34
N THR A 222 8.26 -9.24 -10.11
CA THR A 222 7.31 -9.98 -10.97
C THR A 222 6.27 -10.71 -10.13
N TYR A 223 6.68 -11.37 -9.04
CA TYR A 223 5.73 -12.01 -8.12
C TYR A 223 4.84 -11.01 -7.41
N PHE A 224 5.40 -9.86 -7.01
CA PHE A 224 4.64 -8.77 -6.42
C PHE A 224 3.57 -8.23 -7.40
N LEU A 225 3.95 -7.93 -8.64
CA LEU A 225 3.02 -7.45 -9.66
C LEU A 225 1.93 -8.48 -9.95
N ARG A 226 2.27 -9.77 -10.08
CA ARG A 226 1.28 -10.84 -10.26
C ARG A 226 0.34 -10.97 -9.06
N ALA A 227 0.83 -10.84 -7.84
CA ALA A 227 -0.01 -10.86 -6.64
C ALA A 227 -0.96 -9.66 -6.60
N LEU A 228 -0.47 -8.48 -7.01
CA LEU A 228 -1.27 -7.27 -7.13
C LEU A 228 -2.36 -7.43 -8.20
N GLU A 229 -2.03 -7.96 -9.38
CA GLU A 229 -2.97 -8.28 -10.46
C GLU A 229 -4.05 -9.25 -9.99
N TRP A 230 -3.62 -10.36 -9.39
CA TRP A 230 -4.53 -11.38 -8.88
C TRP A 230 -5.48 -10.81 -7.81
N GLY A 231 -4.95 -10.07 -6.85
CA GLY A 231 -5.75 -9.48 -5.77
C GLY A 231 -6.75 -8.47 -6.30
N TYR A 232 -6.32 -7.62 -7.24
CA TYR A 232 -7.19 -6.64 -7.86
C TYR A 232 -8.29 -7.27 -8.72
N PHE A 233 -7.95 -8.30 -9.50
CA PHE A 233 -8.93 -9.07 -10.29
C PHE A 233 -10.01 -9.70 -9.40
N ASN A 234 -9.62 -10.35 -8.30
CA ASN A 234 -10.57 -10.96 -7.38
C ASN A 234 -11.44 -9.93 -6.64
N LEU A 235 -10.88 -8.75 -6.30
CA LEU A 235 -11.66 -7.65 -5.76
C LEU A 235 -12.73 -7.20 -6.77
N GLY A 236 -12.34 -7.05 -8.03
CA GLY A 236 -13.27 -6.69 -9.08
C GLY A 236 -14.39 -7.72 -9.25
N LEU A 237 -14.09 -9.02 -9.28
CA LEU A 237 -15.11 -10.09 -9.32
C LEU A 237 -16.08 -10.01 -8.13
N ALA A 238 -15.55 -9.70 -6.93
CA ALA A 238 -16.39 -9.55 -5.74
C ALA A 238 -17.32 -8.33 -5.85
N VAL A 239 -16.81 -7.20 -6.36
CA VAL A 239 -17.60 -5.99 -6.60
C VAL A 239 -18.69 -6.25 -7.64
N ASP A 240 -18.34 -6.88 -8.77
CA ASP A 240 -19.29 -7.22 -9.85
C ASP A 240 -20.39 -8.15 -9.37
N ALA A 241 -20.04 -9.17 -8.59
CA ALA A 241 -21.02 -10.09 -8.00
C ALA A 241 -22.01 -9.34 -7.08
N ILE A 242 -21.55 -8.34 -6.30
CA ILE A 242 -22.42 -7.54 -5.43
C ILE A 242 -23.30 -6.60 -6.26
N VAL A 243 -22.74 -5.93 -7.27
CA VAL A 243 -23.48 -5.03 -8.16
C VAL A 243 -24.53 -5.82 -8.95
N GLY A 244 -24.17 -6.97 -9.51
CA GLY A 244 -25.06 -7.81 -10.30
C GLY A 244 -26.23 -8.42 -9.49
N VAL A 245 -26.04 -8.68 -8.19
CA VAL A 245 -27.10 -9.21 -7.30
C VAL A 245 -28.15 -8.14 -6.94
N VAL A 246 -27.75 -6.86 -6.90
CA VAL A 246 -28.59 -5.77 -6.35
C VAL A 246 -29.07 -4.82 -7.45
N ALA A 247 -28.50 -4.87 -8.67
CA ALA A 247 -29.01 -4.08 -9.79
C ALA A 247 -30.42 -4.59 -10.16
N PRO A 248 -31.46 -3.74 -10.09
CA PRO A 248 -32.78 -4.14 -10.60
C PRO A 248 -32.67 -4.39 -12.10
N THR A 249 -33.14 -5.57 -12.53
CA THR A 249 -33.31 -5.96 -13.93
C THR A 249 -34.24 -5.01 -14.68
#